data_88779ba5343eab3b200ea62e8cf35866
#
_entry.id   88779ba5343eab3b200ea62e8cf35866
#
_cell.length_a   1.000
_cell.length_b   1.000
_cell.length_c   1.000
_cell.angle_alpha   90.00
_cell.angle_beta   90.00
_cell.angle_gamma   90.00
#
_symmetry.space_group_name_H-M   'P 1'
#
loop_
_entity.id
_entity.type
_entity.pdbx_description
1 polymer ?
#
loop_
_entity_poly.entity_id
_entity_poly.type
_entity_poly.pdbx_seq_one_letter_code
_entity_poly.pdbx_strand_id
1 'polypeptide(L)'
;FYSHRSMDGVVEDGEITSIYKTGLHRTQKEADKMNAFTLQVIGGNMTYEKNSLKVGVTGIYYFFNRPYEPRLNKYAKYNLHGSDFYNVGMDYRYRLGRFVWVGEAATGSKGYALLNRLKYHLSSDCHLLLVHRYYSYDYWALFGRSFGESSTPQNENGWYLAAEATPFARWKFFASLDLFSFPWWKYRISKPSKGADVMFQSTYTLRRNLSMYLNYRYKRKDRDVTGTGGTVIQPVYHHKLRYRLTYMPGRFTLRTTVDYHHFRQQDGAGYKFGRSQGYQCTQLCSYAFPFPLSVSLQGTWFHTDDYDSRVYASERGLLYTFHTPSFYGRGFRCSARLR
;
A
#
# COMPACT_ATOMS: atom_id res chain seq x y z
N PHE A 1 26.75 -9.31 2.54
CA PHE A 1 26.29 -9.19 3.93
C PHE A 1 25.83 -10.53 4.48
N TYR A 2 25.87 -10.68 5.79
CA TYR A 2 25.28 -11.78 6.54
C TYR A 2 24.43 -11.22 7.69
N SER A 3 23.30 -11.83 7.97
CA SER A 3 22.40 -11.46 9.07
C SER A 3 21.85 -12.71 9.74
N HIS A 4 21.93 -12.78 11.07
CA HIS A 4 21.30 -13.80 11.90
C HIS A 4 20.39 -13.12 12.92
N ARG A 5 19.11 -13.49 12.94
CA ARG A 5 18.12 -12.85 13.82
C ARG A 5 16.97 -13.78 14.19
N SER A 6 16.40 -13.54 15.35
CA SER A 6 15.14 -14.13 15.75
C SER A 6 13.98 -13.47 15.01
N MET A 7 12.96 -14.25 14.71
CA MET A 7 11.75 -13.83 14.02
C MET A 7 10.51 -14.24 14.81
N ASP A 8 9.48 -13.39 14.72
CA ASP A 8 8.19 -13.67 15.32
C ASP A 8 7.37 -14.58 14.40
N GLY A 9 6.64 -15.51 14.97
CA GLY A 9 5.82 -16.44 14.19
C GLY A 9 4.97 -17.36 15.05
N VAL A 10 4.32 -18.29 14.40
CA VAL A 10 3.68 -19.44 15.03
C VAL A 10 4.44 -20.69 14.63
N VAL A 11 4.86 -21.46 15.61
CA VAL A 11 5.49 -22.76 15.44
C VAL A 11 4.55 -23.81 16.04
N GLU A 12 4.15 -24.78 15.22
CA GLU A 12 3.31 -25.92 15.61
C GLU A 12 4.05 -27.18 15.17
N ASP A 13 4.15 -28.20 16.04
CA ASP A 13 4.80 -29.48 15.77
C ASP A 13 6.25 -29.38 15.23
N GLY A 14 6.96 -28.31 15.62
CA GLY A 14 8.33 -28.08 15.14
C GLY A 14 8.43 -27.33 13.81
N GLU A 15 7.34 -27.00 13.16
CA GLU A 15 7.25 -26.32 11.87
C GLU A 15 6.75 -24.88 12.00
N ILE A 16 7.24 -23.98 11.16
CA ILE A 16 6.79 -22.59 11.10
C ILE A 16 5.52 -22.52 10.26
N THR A 17 4.37 -22.31 10.89
CA THR A 17 3.09 -22.22 10.18
C THR A 17 2.75 -20.79 9.75
N SER A 18 3.35 -19.78 10.39
CA SER A 18 3.14 -18.38 9.99
C SER A 18 4.29 -17.47 10.45
N ILE A 19 4.61 -16.46 9.64
CA ILE A 19 5.67 -15.47 9.88
C ILE A 19 5.04 -14.12 10.18
N TYR A 20 5.38 -13.51 11.31
CA TYR A 20 4.91 -12.18 11.71
C TYR A 20 6.01 -11.14 11.49
N LYS A 21 5.66 -10.06 10.78
CA LYS A 21 6.60 -8.99 10.39
C LYS A 21 6.26 -7.63 11.03
N THR A 22 5.28 -7.62 11.95
CA THR A 22 4.81 -6.35 12.54
C THR A 22 5.69 -5.87 13.69
N GLY A 23 6.37 -6.79 14.40
CA GLY A 23 7.14 -6.48 15.61
C GLY A 23 6.28 -5.92 16.75
N LEU A 24 4.97 -6.21 16.78
CA LEU A 24 4.04 -5.74 17.79
C LEU A 24 3.81 -6.82 18.84
N HIS A 25 4.01 -6.47 20.12
CA HIS A 25 3.85 -7.36 21.28
C HIS A 25 2.96 -6.70 22.35
N ARG A 26 1.79 -6.20 21.96
CA ARG A 26 0.86 -5.42 22.80
C ARG A 26 -0.10 -6.26 23.61
N THR A 27 -0.33 -7.48 23.20
CA THR A 27 -1.23 -8.44 23.85
C THR A 27 -0.47 -9.73 24.14
N GLN A 28 -0.97 -10.55 25.09
CA GLN A 28 -0.37 -11.86 25.38
C GLN A 28 -0.25 -12.72 24.12
N LYS A 29 -1.28 -12.75 23.27
CA LYS A 29 -1.27 -13.49 21.99
C LYS A 29 -0.23 -12.98 20.99
N GLU A 30 0.15 -11.71 21.02
CA GLU A 30 1.24 -11.16 20.22
C GLU A 30 2.60 -11.49 20.87
N ALA A 31 2.70 -11.43 22.20
CA ALA A 31 3.90 -11.77 22.95
C ALA A 31 4.28 -13.26 22.81
N ASP A 32 3.32 -14.16 22.81
CA ASP A 32 3.51 -15.60 22.61
C ASP A 32 4.16 -15.98 21.27
N LYS A 33 4.16 -15.06 20.31
CA LYS A 33 4.77 -15.23 18.98
C LYS A 33 6.17 -14.67 18.86
N MET A 34 6.67 -14.01 19.90
CA MET A 34 7.95 -13.35 19.90
C MET A 34 9.10 -14.38 19.83
N ASN A 35 10.07 -14.11 18.93
CA ASN A 35 11.30 -14.91 18.81
C ASN A 35 11.07 -16.41 18.61
N ALA A 36 10.03 -16.82 17.89
CA ALA A 36 9.60 -18.20 17.76
C ALA A 36 10.58 -19.08 16.94
N PHE A 37 11.35 -18.49 16.04
CA PHE A 37 12.33 -19.19 15.20
C PHE A 37 13.48 -18.25 14.80
N THR A 38 14.55 -18.80 14.20
CA THR A 38 15.66 -18.01 13.71
C THR A 38 15.75 -18.02 12.20
N LEU A 39 16.17 -16.88 11.67
CA LEU A 39 16.42 -16.65 10.25
C LEU A 39 17.87 -16.24 10.05
N GLN A 40 18.54 -16.94 9.16
CA GLN A 40 19.85 -16.54 8.64
C GLN A 40 19.67 -16.06 7.20
N VAL A 41 20.34 -14.98 6.84
CA VAL A 41 20.31 -14.39 5.50
C VAL A 41 21.75 -14.10 5.07
N ILE A 42 22.11 -14.58 3.91
CA ILE A 42 23.34 -14.20 3.22
C ILE A 42 22.97 -13.59 1.87
N GLY A 43 23.67 -12.55 1.48
CA GLY A 43 23.38 -11.91 0.21
C GLY A 43 24.44 -10.93 -0.23
N GLY A 44 24.37 -10.55 -1.50
CA GLY A 44 25.27 -9.60 -2.11
C GLY A 44 24.59 -8.83 -3.23
N ASN A 45 25.18 -7.67 -3.53
CA ASN A 45 24.80 -6.85 -4.67
C ASN A 45 26.06 -6.41 -5.40
N MET A 46 26.00 -6.44 -6.72
CA MET A 46 27.02 -5.90 -7.59
C MET A 46 26.36 -4.92 -8.56
N THR A 47 26.91 -3.72 -8.67
CA THR A 47 26.37 -2.66 -9.52
C THR A 47 27.45 -2.18 -10.50
N TYR A 48 27.07 -2.06 -11.76
CA TYR A 48 27.84 -1.42 -12.81
C TYR A 48 27.15 -0.14 -13.26
N GLU A 49 27.89 0.97 -13.26
CA GLU A 49 27.37 2.28 -13.71
C GLU A 49 28.34 2.92 -14.70
N LYS A 50 27.84 3.26 -15.86
CA LYS A 50 28.59 3.97 -16.90
C LYS A 50 27.67 4.91 -17.66
N ASN A 51 27.98 6.19 -17.66
CA ASN A 51 27.23 7.24 -18.36
C ASN A 51 25.74 7.25 -17.86
N SER A 52 24.84 6.96 -18.79
CA SER A 52 23.40 6.96 -18.56
C SER A 52 22.83 5.59 -18.15
N LEU A 53 23.67 4.55 -18.12
CA LEU A 53 23.28 3.18 -17.80
C LEU A 53 23.79 2.78 -16.43
N LYS A 54 22.89 2.26 -15.61
CA LYS A 54 23.20 1.55 -14.36
C LYS A 54 22.52 0.19 -14.41
N VAL A 55 23.28 -0.87 -14.09
CA VAL A 55 22.77 -2.24 -13.98
C VAL A 55 23.25 -2.82 -12.66
N GLY A 56 22.36 -3.44 -11.92
CA GLY A 56 22.66 -4.11 -10.67
C GLY A 56 22.22 -5.57 -10.71
N VAL A 57 22.95 -6.43 -10.00
CA VAL A 57 22.54 -7.81 -9.73
C VAL A 57 22.57 -8.03 -8.23
N THR A 58 21.48 -8.56 -7.68
CA THR A 58 21.33 -8.85 -6.25
C THR A 58 20.99 -10.32 -6.06
N GLY A 59 21.71 -11.00 -5.17
CA GLY A 59 21.40 -12.36 -4.75
C GLY A 59 21.19 -12.40 -3.24
N ILE A 60 20.17 -13.13 -2.80
CA ILE A 60 19.85 -13.34 -1.37
C ILE A 60 19.46 -14.81 -1.17
N TYR A 61 20.02 -15.42 -0.14
CA TYR A 61 19.70 -16.76 0.33
C TYR A 61 19.20 -16.69 1.77
N TYR A 62 18.09 -17.38 2.06
CA TYR A 62 17.45 -17.43 3.38
C TYR A 62 17.49 -18.85 3.93
N PHE A 63 17.81 -18.98 5.21
CA PHE A 63 17.75 -20.25 5.91
C PHE A 63 16.99 -20.08 7.23
N PHE A 64 15.96 -20.91 7.42
CA PHE A 64 15.22 -21.03 8.67
C PHE A 64 15.73 -22.22 9.48
N ASN A 65 15.82 -22.09 10.79
CA ASN A 65 16.20 -23.20 11.68
C ASN A 65 15.12 -24.28 11.83
N ARG A 66 13.94 -24.05 11.25
CA ARG A 66 12.79 -24.98 11.20
C ARG A 66 12.13 -24.90 9.82
N PRO A 67 11.51 -25.98 9.33
CA PRO A 67 10.80 -25.91 8.07
C PRO A 67 9.61 -24.92 8.13
N TYR A 68 9.43 -24.17 7.06
CA TYR A 68 8.27 -23.29 6.86
C TYR A 68 7.19 -24.08 6.16
N GLU A 69 6.12 -24.41 6.87
CA GLU A 69 4.97 -25.17 6.39
C GLU A 69 3.67 -24.37 6.64
N PRO A 70 3.38 -23.35 5.81
CA PRO A 70 2.17 -22.55 5.96
C PRO A 70 0.93 -23.38 5.71
N ARG A 71 -0.13 -23.12 6.47
CA ARG A 71 -1.42 -23.80 6.28
C ARG A 71 -1.91 -23.67 4.84
N LEU A 72 -2.21 -24.80 4.22
CA LEU A 72 -2.66 -24.90 2.82
C LEU A 72 -4.11 -24.42 2.70
N ASN A 73 -4.28 -23.17 2.31
CA ASN A 73 -5.53 -22.65 1.80
C ASN A 73 -5.48 -22.56 0.28
N LYS A 74 -6.60 -22.63 -0.42
CA LYS A 74 -6.64 -22.57 -1.90
C LYS A 74 -5.89 -21.37 -2.47
N TYR A 75 -5.97 -20.20 -1.83
CA TYR A 75 -5.26 -18.99 -2.25
C TYR A 75 -3.75 -19.05 -1.93
N ALA A 76 -3.32 -19.87 -0.97
CA ALA A 76 -1.93 -20.04 -0.54
C ALA A 76 -1.26 -21.30 -1.09
N LYS A 77 -1.92 -22.01 -2.01
CA LYS A 77 -1.47 -23.30 -2.58
C LYS A 77 -0.04 -23.26 -3.15
N TYR A 78 0.39 -22.11 -3.65
CA TYR A 78 1.70 -21.91 -4.27
C TYR A 78 2.71 -21.25 -3.36
N ASN A 79 2.41 -21.06 -2.09
CA ASN A 79 3.39 -20.61 -1.13
C ASN A 79 4.57 -21.58 -1.07
N LEU A 80 5.72 -21.09 -0.67
CA LEU A 80 6.91 -21.92 -0.49
C LEU A 80 6.78 -22.77 0.77
N HIS A 81 7.40 -23.94 0.72
CA HIS A 81 7.56 -24.91 1.79
C HIS A 81 9.03 -25.28 1.91
N GLY A 82 9.52 -25.55 3.11
CA GLY A 82 10.89 -25.96 3.37
C GLY A 82 11.68 -25.00 4.24
N SER A 83 12.98 -25.22 4.36
CA SER A 83 13.86 -24.49 5.29
C SER A 83 14.69 -23.40 4.62
N ASP A 84 14.93 -23.50 3.32
CA ASP A 84 15.86 -22.65 2.59
C ASP A 84 15.27 -22.15 1.29
N PHE A 85 15.56 -20.89 0.99
CA PHE A 85 15.00 -20.18 -0.17
C PHE A 85 16.00 -19.18 -0.71
N TYR A 86 15.89 -18.84 -1.98
CA TYR A 86 16.70 -17.80 -2.59
C TYR A 86 15.86 -16.85 -3.43
N ASN A 87 16.40 -15.66 -3.63
CA ASN A 87 15.97 -14.73 -4.65
C ASN A 87 17.20 -14.15 -5.35
N VAL A 88 17.12 -14.04 -6.67
CA VAL A 88 18.10 -13.36 -7.51
C VAL A 88 17.36 -12.36 -8.36
N GLY A 89 17.86 -11.14 -8.42
CA GLY A 89 17.26 -10.07 -9.21
C GLY A 89 18.32 -9.28 -9.98
N MET A 90 17.90 -8.75 -11.11
CA MET A 90 18.63 -7.78 -11.90
C MET A 90 17.83 -6.50 -11.97
N ASP A 91 18.42 -5.38 -11.62
CA ASP A 91 17.85 -4.05 -11.79
C ASP A 91 18.63 -3.22 -12.82
N TYR A 92 17.92 -2.31 -13.46
CA TYR A 92 18.54 -1.41 -14.41
C TYR A 92 17.90 -0.02 -14.37
N ARG A 93 18.70 0.96 -14.72
CA ARG A 93 18.28 2.33 -14.98
C ARG A 93 19.00 2.85 -16.21
N TYR A 94 18.22 3.34 -17.17
CA TYR A 94 18.73 3.95 -18.38
C TYR A 94 18.08 5.30 -18.62
N ARG A 95 18.91 6.32 -18.89
CA ARG A 95 18.45 7.67 -19.22
C ARG A 95 18.80 7.99 -20.67
N LEU A 96 17.78 8.33 -21.44
CA LEU A 96 17.91 8.75 -22.84
C LEU A 96 17.13 10.04 -23.07
N GLY A 97 17.82 11.17 -23.07
CA GLY A 97 17.19 12.47 -23.21
C GLY A 97 16.10 12.72 -22.16
N ARG A 98 14.87 12.83 -22.64
CA ARG A 98 13.67 13.04 -21.79
C ARG A 98 13.08 11.76 -21.19
N PHE A 99 13.59 10.60 -21.56
CA PHE A 99 13.15 9.30 -21.05
C PHE A 99 14.05 8.82 -19.92
N VAL A 100 13.42 8.28 -18.89
CA VAL A 100 14.10 7.53 -17.81
C VAL A 100 13.41 6.19 -17.69
N TRP A 101 14.12 5.14 -18.05
CA TRP A 101 13.64 3.77 -17.95
C TRP A 101 14.31 3.08 -16.78
N VAL A 102 13.51 2.52 -15.87
CA VAL A 102 13.96 1.79 -14.68
C VAL A 102 13.17 0.51 -14.60
N GLY A 103 13.85 -0.58 -14.32
CA GLY A 103 13.16 -1.85 -14.15
C GLY A 103 13.92 -2.80 -13.26
N GLU A 104 13.21 -3.86 -12.89
CA GLU A 104 13.71 -4.96 -12.11
C GLU A 104 13.08 -6.26 -12.61
N ALA A 105 13.90 -7.29 -12.76
CA ALA A 105 13.49 -8.65 -13.03
C ALA A 105 14.06 -9.53 -11.93
N ALA A 106 13.23 -10.33 -11.29
CA ALA A 106 13.66 -11.20 -10.20
C ALA A 106 13.05 -12.59 -10.33
N THR A 107 13.80 -13.59 -9.91
CA THR A 107 13.34 -14.96 -9.73
C THR A 107 13.73 -15.46 -8.35
N GLY A 108 13.16 -16.55 -7.92
CA GLY A 108 13.46 -17.16 -6.63
C GLY A 108 13.35 -18.66 -6.69
N SER A 109 13.22 -19.30 -5.53
CA SER A 109 13.00 -20.73 -5.41
C SER A 109 11.79 -21.20 -6.23
N LYS A 110 10.81 -20.31 -6.45
CA LYS A 110 9.70 -20.48 -7.40
C LYS A 110 9.35 -19.15 -8.02
N GLY A 111 8.85 -19.19 -9.26
CA GLY A 111 8.25 -18.07 -9.94
C GLY A 111 9.21 -16.93 -10.31
N TYR A 112 8.64 -15.87 -10.85
CA TYR A 112 9.38 -14.67 -11.24
C TYR A 112 8.53 -13.40 -11.10
N ALA A 113 9.22 -12.28 -11.00
CA ALA A 113 8.64 -10.96 -10.86
C ALA A 113 9.30 -9.98 -11.83
N LEU A 114 8.52 -9.13 -12.46
CA LEU A 114 8.97 -8.09 -13.38
C LEU A 114 8.31 -6.77 -12.98
N LEU A 115 9.10 -5.71 -12.87
CA LEU A 115 8.62 -4.35 -12.68
C LEU A 115 9.37 -3.42 -13.64
N ASN A 116 8.65 -2.76 -14.50
CA ASN A 116 9.19 -1.79 -15.45
C ASN A 116 8.52 -0.44 -15.29
N ARG A 117 9.30 0.63 -15.28
CA ARG A 117 8.84 2.00 -15.17
C ARG A 117 9.50 2.86 -16.24
N LEU A 118 8.69 3.50 -17.06
CA LEU A 118 9.10 4.48 -18.04
C LEU A 118 8.59 5.85 -17.63
N LYS A 119 9.48 6.78 -17.33
CA LYS A 119 9.14 8.19 -17.09
C LYS A 119 9.52 9.01 -18.31
N TYR A 120 8.60 9.84 -18.76
CA TYR A 120 8.80 10.80 -19.86
C TYR A 120 8.60 12.22 -19.35
N HIS A 121 9.63 13.06 -19.54
CA HIS A 121 9.58 14.49 -19.23
C HIS A 121 9.10 15.24 -20.47
N LEU A 122 7.79 15.50 -20.56
CA LEU A 122 7.20 16.21 -21.70
C LEU A 122 7.66 17.66 -21.73
N SER A 123 7.68 18.31 -20.56
CA SER A 123 8.23 19.65 -20.32
C SER A 123 8.81 19.72 -18.89
N SER A 124 9.31 20.92 -18.48
CA SER A 124 9.67 21.18 -17.07
C SER A 124 8.50 20.93 -16.10
N ASP A 125 7.28 21.19 -16.56
CA ASP A 125 6.06 21.25 -15.77
C ASP A 125 5.10 20.09 -16.02
N CYS A 126 5.47 19.16 -16.93
CA CYS A 126 4.63 18.03 -17.28
C CYS A 126 5.44 16.74 -17.39
N HIS A 127 5.01 15.74 -16.62
CA HIS A 127 5.63 14.42 -16.55
C HIS A 127 4.60 13.31 -16.74
N LEU A 128 4.95 12.32 -17.54
CA LEU A 128 4.19 11.10 -17.72
C LEU A 128 4.95 9.92 -17.12
N LEU A 129 4.22 8.97 -16.58
CA LEU A 129 4.75 7.76 -15.97
C LEU A 129 3.92 6.56 -16.43
N LEU A 130 4.60 5.55 -16.99
CA LEU A 130 4.03 4.26 -17.29
C LEU A 130 4.76 3.21 -16.44
N VAL A 131 4.00 2.37 -15.74
CA VAL A 131 4.54 1.22 -14.98
C VAL A 131 3.82 -0.03 -15.43
N HIS A 132 4.60 -1.06 -15.76
CA HIS A 132 4.12 -2.42 -15.95
C HIS A 132 4.67 -3.28 -14.81
N ARG A 133 3.81 -4.11 -14.21
CA ARG A 133 4.19 -5.08 -13.21
C ARG A 133 3.59 -6.45 -13.53
N TYR A 134 4.40 -7.46 -13.36
CA TYR A 134 3.99 -8.84 -13.45
C TYR A 134 4.67 -9.64 -12.33
N TYR A 135 3.86 -10.25 -11.47
CA TYR A 135 4.32 -11.10 -10.37
C TYR A 135 3.61 -12.45 -10.51
N SER A 136 4.36 -13.50 -10.80
CA SER A 136 3.76 -14.84 -10.94
C SER A 136 3.09 -15.25 -9.63
N TYR A 137 2.09 -16.12 -9.72
CA TYR A 137 1.30 -16.54 -8.56
C TYR A 137 2.10 -17.36 -7.55
N ASP A 138 3.24 -17.91 -7.95
CA ASP A 138 4.16 -18.72 -7.15
C ASP A 138 5.46 -17.97 -6.77
N TYR A 139 5.67 -16.72 -7.24
CA TYR A 139 6.82 -15.93 -6.82
C TYR A 139 6.73 -15.58 -5.35
N TRP A 140 7.83 -15.77 -4.63
CA TRP A 140 7.90 -15.46 -3.22
C TRP A 140 9.21 -14.76 -2.88
N ALA A 141 9.11 -13.69 -2.11
CA ALA A 141 10.24 -12.97 -1.56
C ALA A 141 9.90 -12.53 -0.12
N LEU A 142 10.63 -13.04 0.88
CA LEU A 142 10.33 -12.82 2.30
C LEU A 142 10.26 -11.33 2.66
N PHE A 143 11.18 -10.55 2.13
CA PHE A 143 11.26 -9.10 2.35
C PHE A 143 10.83 -8.27 1.15
N GLY A 144 10.38 -8.93 0.07
CA GLY A 144 9.94 -8.26 -1.14
C GLY A 144 8.76 -7.33 -0.87
N ARG A 145 8.93 -6.06 -1.26
CA ARG A 145 7.86 -5.07 -1.35
C ARG A 145 8.01 -4.38 -2.68
N SER A 146 6.96 -4.35 -3.44
CA SER A 146 6.98 -3.75 -4.76
C SER A 146 5.70 -2.96 -5.00
N PHE A 147 5.69 -2.16 -6.06
CA PHE A 147 4.51 -1.42 -6.45
C PHE A 147 3.41 -2.38 -6.89
N GLY A 148 2.25 -2.34 -6.24
CA GLY A 148 1.12 -3.21 -6.53
C GLY A 148 -0.08 -2.98 -5.63
N GLU A 149 -1.15 -3.69 -5.92
CA GLU A 149 -2.37 -3.74 -5.09
C GLU A 149 -2.19 -4.62 -3.85
N SER A 150 -1.36 -5.65 -3.96
CA SER A 150 -1.06 -6.58 -2.87
C SER A 150 0.11 -6.06 -2.03
N SER A 151 0.17 -6.47 -0.77
CA SER A 151 1.29 -6.15 0.14
C SER A 151 2.57 -6.91 -0.20
N THR A 152 2.46 -7.99 -0.98
CA THR A 152 3.55 -8.84 -1.44
C THR A 152 3.59 -8.85 -2.96
N PRO A 153 4.77 -8.92 -3.60
CA PRO A 153 4.89 -9.02 -5.06
C PRO A 153 4.58 -10.44 -5.52
N GLN A 154 3.33 -10.85 -5.47
CA GLN A 154 2.86 -12.19 -5.85
C GLN A 154 1.48 -12.11 -6.48
N ASN A 155 1.22 -12.94 -7.51
CA ASN A 155 -0.09 -13.13 -8.12
C ASN A 155 -0.71 -11.82 -8.62
N GLU A 156 0.03 -11.01 -9.38
CA GLU A 156 -0.49 -9.74 -9.87
C GLU A 156 0.10 -9.39 -11.24
N ASN A 157 -0.76 -8.96 -12.16
CA ASN A 157 -0.39 -8.35 -13.42
C ASN A 157 -1.10 -7.01 -13.55
N GLY A 158 -0.36 -5.94 -13.85
CA GLY A 158 -0.97 -4.62 -13.90
C GLY A 158 -0.21 -3.58 -14.70
N TRP A 159 -0.98 -2.60 -15.16
CA TRP A 159 -0.51 -1.40 -15.85
C TRP A 159 -0.95 -0.17 -15.10
N TYR A 160 -0.01 0.69 -14.81
CA TYR A 160 -0.27 1.98 -14.17
C TYR A 160 0.22 3.11 -15.06
N LEU A 161 -0.68 4.03 -15.37
CA LEU A 161 -0.40 5.27 -16.10
C LEU A 161 -0.63 6.45 -15.16
N ALA A 162 0.29 7.39 -15.12
CA ALA A 162 0.11 8.62 -14.36
C ALA A 162 0.64 9.83 -15.13
N ALA A 163 0.01 10.97 -14.86
CA ALA A 163 0.43 12.27 -15.35
C ALA A 163 0.47 13.27 -14.20
N GLU A 164 1.52 14.05 -14.13
CA GLU A 164 1.65 15.19 -13.23
C GLU A 164 1.92 16.44 -14.07
N ALA A 165 1.18 17.52 -13.80
CA ALA A 165 1.32 18.78 -14.52
C ALA A 165 1.10 20.00 -13.64
N THR A 166 1.85 21.08 -13.91
CA THR A 166 1.70 22.39 -13.30
C THR A 166 1.44 23.46 -14.39
N PRO A 167 0.32 23.34 -15.15
CA PRO A 167 0.09 24.17 -16.36
C PRO A 167 -0.13 25.63 -16.05
N PHE A 168 -0.51 25.96 -14.82
CA PHE A 168 -0.79 27.34 -14.36
C PHE A 168 -0.05 27.61 -13.06
N ALA A 169 0.35 28.84 -12.84
CA ALA A 169 0.92 29.27 -11.57
C ALA A 169 0.00 28.87 -10.40
N ARG A 170 0.58 28.29 -9.35
CA ARG A 170 -0.10 27.85 -8.14
C ARG A 170 -0.98 26.59 -8.26
N TRP A 171 -1.18 26.04 -9.44
CA TRP A 171 -1.95 24.82 -9.65
C TRP A 171 -1.03 23.64 -9.96
N LYS A 172 -1.22 22.56 -9.22
CA LYS A 172 -0.61 21.25 -9.50
C LYS A 172 -1.69 20.22 -9.65
N PHE A 173 -1.67 19.49 -10.76
CA PHE A 173 -2.58 18.39 -11.06
C PHE A 173 -1.84 17.07 -11.10
N PHE A 174 -2.50 16.03 -10.66
CA PHE A 174 -2.04 14.67 -10.80
C PHE A 174 -3.24 13.80 -11.17
N ALA A 175 -3.08 12.93 -12.16
CA ALA A 175 -4.07 11.94 -12.55
C ALA A 175 -3.39 10.57 -12.71
N SER A 176 -4.09 9.50 -12.32
CA SER A 176 -3.59 8.15 -12.56
C SER A 176 -4.69 7.16 -12.85
N LEU A 177 -4.32 6.12 -13.62
CA LEU A 177 -5.13 4.95 -13.94
C LEU A 177 -4.29 3.71 -13.64
N ASP A 178 -4.77 2.83 -12.79
CA ASP A 178 -4.19 1.52 -12.48
C ASP A 178 -5.17 0.42 -12.90
N LEU A 179 -4.75 -0.43 -13.83
CA LEU A 179 -5.49 -1.61 -14.27
C LEU A 179 -4.73 -2.83 -13.79
N PHE A 180 -5.39 -3.70 -13.04
CA PHE A 180 -4.74 -4.87 -12.45
C PHE A 180 -5.62 -6.11 -12.50
N SER A 181 -4.96 -7.25 -12.52
CA SER A 181 -5.59 -8.57 -12.49
C SER A 181 -4.79 -9.53 -11.61
N PHE A 182 -5.50 -10.50 -11.06
CA PHE A 182 -4.95 -11.55 -10.23
C PHE A 182 -5.24 -12.89 -10.90
N PRO A 183 -4.25 -13.52 -11.54
CA PRO A 183 -4.43 -14.79 -12.25
C PRO A 183 -4.84 -15.97 -11.37
N TRP A 184 -4.49 -15.92 -10.08
CA TRP A 184 -4.84 -16.91 -9.08
C TRP A 184 -5.76 -16.35 -7.99
N TRP A 185 -6.33 -17.21 -7.17
CA TRP A 185 -7.18 -16.87 -6.03
C TRP A 185 -6.48 -15.95 -5.04
N LYS A 186 -7.24 -15.13 -4.35
CA LYS A 186 -6.80 -14.27 -3.24
C LYS A 186 -7.60 -14.56 -1.98
N TYR A 187 -7.13 -14.06 -0.87
CA TYR A 187 -7.90 -14.09 0.37
C TYR A 187 -9.28 -13.44 0.15
N ARG A 188 -10.36 -14.19 0.42
CA ARG A 188 -11.76 -13.81 0.18
C ARG A 188 -12.12 -13.55 -1.29
N ILE A 189 -11.40 -14.15 -2.23
CA ILE A 189 -11.72 -14.08 -3.66
C ILE A 189 -11.42 -15.45 -4.27
N SER A 190 -12.48 -16.19 -4.57
CA SER A 190 -12.46 -17.62 -4.92
C SER A 190 -12.31 -17.93 -6.41
N LYS A 191 -11.87 -16.95 -7.21
CA LYS A 191 -11.58 -17.08 -8.65
C LYS A 191 -10.54 -16.04 -9.07
N PRO A 192 -9.93 -16.16 -10.27
CA PRO A 192 -9.20 -15.06 -10.89
C PRO A 192 -10.03 -13.78 -10.91
N SER A 193 -9.42 -12.66 -10.61
CA SER A 193 -10.13 -11.39 -10.41
C SER A 193 -9.38 -10.23 -11.02
N LYS A 194 -10.06 -9.10 -11.21
CA LYS A 194 -9.51 -7.88 -11.81
C LYS A 194 -10.05 -6.62 -11.15
N GLY A 195 -9.35 -5.54 -11.36
CA GLY A 195 -9.77 -4.24 -10.84
C GLY A 195 -9.20 -3.07 -11.64
N ALA A 196 -9.72 -1.90 -11.30
CA ALA A 196 -9.27 -0.62 -11.82
C ALA A 196 -9.29 0.41 -10.69
N ASP A 197 -8.31 1.29 -10.66
CA ASP A 197 -8.19 2.39 -9.70
C ASP A 197 -7.86 3.67 -10.46
N VAL A 198 -8.75 4.64 -10.41
CA VAL A 198 -8.60 5.94 -11.05
C VAL A 198 -8.47 6.98 -9.95
N MET A 199 -7.47 7.85 -10.05
CA MET A 199 -7.27 8.92 -9.09
C MET A 199 -7.02 10.25 -9.80
N PHE A 200 -7.63 11.29 -9.30
CA PHE A 200 -7.40 12.67 -9.70
C PHE A 200 -7.11 13.52 -8.46
N GLN A 201 -6.06 14.31 -8.52
CA GLN A 201 -5.69 15.25 -7.46
C GLN A 201 -5.48 16.64 -8.05
N SER A 202 -5.91 17.64 -7.31
CA SER A 202 -5.65 19.05 -7.60
C SER A 202 -5.15 19.72 -6.32
N THR A 203 -4.05 20.43 -6.43
CA THR A 203 -3.51 21.28 -5.36
C THR A 203 -3.43 22.71 -5.85
N TYR A 204 -4.10 23.62 -5.12
CA TYR A 204 -4.04 25.05 -5.37
C TYR A 204 -3.35 25.74 -4.20
N THR A 205 -2.26 26.45 -4.49
CA THR A 205 -1.49 27.21 -3.49
C THR A 205 -1.77 28.70 -3.68
N LEU A 206 -2.78 29.21 -2.98
CA LEU A 206 -3.19 30.62 -3.09
C LEU A 206 -2.08 31.56 -2.62
N ARG A 207 -1.46 31.24 -1.45
CA ARG A 207 -0.32 31.94 -0.86
C ARG A 207 0.64 30.90 -0.26
N ARG A 208 1.88 31.30 0.08
CA ARG A 208 2.85 30.40 0.74
C ARG A 208 2.31 29.71 1.99
N ASN A 209 1.35 30.33 2.67
CA ASN A 209 0.74 29.85 3.91
C ASN A 209 -0.69 29.34 3.74
N LEU A 210 -1.26 29.32 2.53
CA LEU A 210 -2.63 28.87 2.28
C LEU A 210 -2.69 27.97 1.04
N SER A 211 -3.08 26.71 1.25
CA SER A 211 -3.23 25.72 0.19
C SER A 211 -4.52 24.92 0.33
N MET A 212 -5.10 24.58 -0.81
CA MET A 212 -6.27 23.74 -0.96
C MET A 212 -5.88 22.49 -1.73
N TYR A 213 -6.40 21.35 -1.33
CA TYR A 213 -6.15 20.05 -1.93
C TYR A 213 -7.47 19.34 -2.13
N LEU A 214 -7.71 18.87 -3.32
CA LEU A 214 -8.85 18.01 -3.70
C LEU A 214 -8.30 16.69 -4.24
N ASN A 215 -8.84 15.58 -3.77
CA ASN A 215 -8.54 14.25 -4.28
C ASN A 215 -9.84 13.49 -4.51
N TYR A 216 -10.01 12.96 -5.70
CA TYR A 216 -11.06 12.02 -6.02
C TYR A 216 -10.43 10.70 -6.44
N ARG A 217 -10.93 9.59 -5.90
CA ARG A 217 -10.49 8.24 -6.24
C ARG A 217 -11.69 7.34 -6.49
N TYR A 218 -11.71 6.75 -7.65
CA TYR A 218 -12.63 5.69 -8.01
C TYR A 218 -11.89 4.37 -8.04
N LYS A 219 -12.39 3.35 -7.36
CA LYS A 219 -11.81 2.01 -7.36
C LYS A 219 -12.88 0.96 -7.55
N ARG A 220 -12.72 0.16 -8.60
CA ARG A 220 -13.46 -1.06 -8.86
C ARG A 220 -12.58 -2.26 -8.57
N LYS A 221 -13.08 -3.22 -7.83
CA LYS A 221 -12.42 -4.52 -7.61
C LYS A 221 -13.46 -5.62 -7.44
N ASP A 222 -13.05 -6.86 -7.68
CA ASP A 222 -13.91 -8.02 -7.47
C ASP A 222 -13.84 -8.47 -6.00
N ARG A 223 -14.96 -9.01 -5.48
CA ARG A 223 -15.11 -9.52 -4.11
C ARG A 223 -16.05 -10.71 -4.11
N ASP A 224 -15.78 -11.72 -3.28
CA ASP A 224 -16.73 -12.79 -3.00
C ASP A 224 -17.94 -12.26 -2.23
N VAL A 225 -19.12 -12.59 -2.70
CA VAL A 225 -20.40 -12.32 -2.05
C VAL A 225 -21.14 -13.63 -1.85
N THR A 226 -21.48 -13.92 -0.60
CA THR A 226 -22.22 -15.13 -0.24
C THR A 226 -23.70 -14.80 -0.08
N GLY A 227 -24.56 -15.54 -0.77
CA GLY A 227 -26.01 -15.45 -0.69
C GLY A 227 -26.65 -16.83 -0.61
N THR A 228 -27.96 -16.91 -0.75
CA THR A 228 -28.74 -18.17 -0.67
C THR A 228 -28.34 -19.22 -1.72
N GLY A 229 -27.82 -18.77 -2.87
CA GLY A 229 -27.35 -19.62 -3.97
C GLY A 229 -25.84 -19.96 -3.94
N GLY A 230 -25.12 -19.66 -2.82
CA GLY A 230 -23.69 -19.92 -2.69
C GLY A 230 -22.83 -18.66 -2.76
N THR A 231 -21.54 -18.82 -3.07
CA THR A 231 -20.59 -17.71 -3.19
C THR A 231 -20.32 -17.38 -4.65
N VAL A 232 -20.54 -16.14 -5.01
CA VAL A 232 -20.25 -15.61 -6.36
C VAL A 232 -19.31 -14.41 -6.29
N ILE A 233 -18.53 -14.21 -7.35
CA ILE A 233 -17.71 -13.01 -7.49
C ILE A 233 -18.53 -11.88 -8.05
N GLN A 234 -18.51 -10.72 -7.39
CA GLN A 234 -19.16 -9.52 -7.84
C GLN A 234 -18.23 -8.31 -7.79
N PRO A 235 -18.38 -7.34 -8.71
CA PRO A 235 -17.65 -6.08 -8.63
C PRO A 235 -18.18 -5.21 -7.50
N VAL A 236 -17.26 -4.64 -6.74
CA VAL A 236 -17.52 -3.60 -5.75
C VAL A 236 -16.86 -2.30 -6.17
N TYR A 237 -17.53 -1.20 -5.88
CA TYR A 237 -17.13 0.14 -6.31
C TYR A 237 -16.96 1.05 -5.09
N HIS A 238 -15.85 1.75 -5.06
CA HIS A 238 -15.55 2.74 -4.04
C HIS A 238 -15.32 4.10 -4.70
N HIS A 239 -16.06 5.10 -4.28
CA HIS A 239 -15.82 6.49 -4.63
C HIS A 239 -15.38 7.22 -3.37
N LYS A 240 -14.21 7.82 -3.41
CA LYS A 240 -13.64 8.57 -2.28
C LYS A 240 -13.34 9.99 -2.72
N LEU A 241 -13.83 10.94 -1.97
CA LEU A 241 -13.55 12.35 -2.15
C LEU A 241 -12.91 12.90 -0.88
N ARG A 242 -11.79 13.60 -1.02
CA ARG A 242 -11.12 14.30 0.07
C ARG A 242 -10.88 15.73 -0.32
N TYR A 243 -11.34 16.63 0.51
CA TYR A 243 -10.97 18.04 0.48
C TYR A 243 -10.12 18.38 1.69
N ARG A 244 -9.06 19.18 1.50
CA ARG A 244 -8.20 19.63 2.58
C ARG A 244 -7.85 21.09 2.38
N LEU A 245 -8.11 21.89 3.40
CA LEU A 245 -7.65 23.26 3.52
C LEU A 245 -6.52 23.31 4.54
N THR A 246 -5.38 23.89 4.18
CA THR A 246 -4.25 24.09 5.10
C THR A 246 -3.91 25.56 5.13
N TYR A 247 -3.95 26.15 6.33
CA TYR A 247 -3.57 27.52 6.59
C TYR A 247 -2.51 27.59 7.69
N MET A 248 -1.40 28.28 7.41
CA MET A 248 -0.22 28.36 8.28
C MET A 248 0.15 29.80 8.58
N PRO A 249 -0.65 30.54 9.42
CA PRO A 249 -0.33 31.89 9.82
C PRO A 249 0.78 31.88 10.88
N GLY A 250 1.99 32.29 10.49
CA GLY A 250 3.14 32.36 11.40
C GLY A 250 3.48 30.97 12.00
N ARG A 251 3.31 30.83 13.31
CA ARG A 251 3.62 29.62 14.07
C ARG A 251 2.43 28.63 14.20
N PHE A 252 1.27 29.02 13.73
CA PHE A 252 0.08 28.17 13.72
C PHE A 252 0.01 27.34 12.45
N THR A 253 -0.52 26.13 12.58
CA THR A 253 -0.96 25.32 11.45
C THR A 253 -2.39 24.90 11.71
N LEU A 254 -3.29 25.35 10.87
CA LEU A 254 -4.70 24.95 10.86
C LEU A 254 -4.94 24.10 9.63
N ARG A 255 -5.52 22.91 9.83
CA ARG A 255 -5.84 22.00 8.71
C ARG A 255 -7.21 21.39 8.92
N THR A 256 -8.09 21.72 7.99
CA THR A 256 -9.42 21.10 7.91
C THR A 256 -9.38 20.06 6.81
N THR A 257 -9.84 18.85 7.09
CA THR A 257 -9.96 17.76 6.11
C THR A 257 -11.37 17.21 6.17
N VAL A 258 -12.01 17.13 5.02
CA VAL A 258 -13.33 16.52 4.86
C VAL A 258 -13.19 15.35 3.91
N ASP A 259 -13.64 14.19 4.34
CA ASP A 259 -13.65 12.96 3.56
C ASP A 259 -15.08 12.47 3.35
N TYR A 260 -15.35 12.00 2.16
CA TYR A 260 -16.56 11.30 1.79
C TYR A 260 -16.20 9.97 1.14
N HIS A 261 -16.85 8.89 1.54
CA HIS A 261 -16.69 7.57 0.97
C HIS A 261 -18.06 6.99 0.61
N HIS A 262 -18.26 6.68 -0.65
CA HIS A 262 -19.43 5.96 -1.14
C HIS A 262 -19.00 4.58 -1.63
N PHE A 263 -19.58 3.55 -1.02
CA PHE A 263 -19.44 2.15 -1.39
C PHE A 263 -20.67 1.68 -2.12
N ARG A 264 -20.48 0.92 -3.18
CA ARG A 264 -21.55 0.27 -3.93
C ARG A 264 -21.13 -1.15 -4.30
N GLN A 265 -22.01 -2.10 -4.03
CA GLN A 265 -21.91 -3.48 -4.48
C GLN A 265 -23.03 -3.71 -5.50
N GLN A 266 -22.71 -4.31 -6.64
CA GLN A 266 -23.69 -4.61 -7.67
C GLN A 266 -24.56 -5.78 -7.22
N ASP A 267 -25.86 -5.70 -7.49
CA ASP A 267 -26.80 -6.77 -7.27
C ASP A 267 -26.63 -7.87 -8.33
N GLY A 268 -26.73 -9.12 -7.94
CA GLY A 268 -26.71 -10.29 -8.83
C GLY A 268 -27.67 -11.32 -8.29
N ALA A 269 -28.56 -11.84 -9.14
CA ALA A 269 -29.47 -12.98 -8.94
C ALA A 269 -29.70 -13.41 -7.45
N GLY A 270 -30.51 -12.65 -6.72
CA GLY A 270 -30.85 -12.97 -5.32
C GLY A 270 -29.88 -12.47 -4.24
N TYR A 271 -28.83 -11.70 -4.59
CA TYR A 271 -27.90 -11.06 -3.66
C TYR A 271 -28.31 -9.60 -3.42
N LYS A 272 -28.35 -9.18 -2.16
CA LYS A 272 -28.75 -7.81 -1.80
C LYS A 272 -27.81 -6.77 -2.41
N PHE A 273 -28.40 -5.78 -3.06
CA PHE A 273 -27.70 -4.57 -3.49
C PHE A 273 -27.23 -3.78 -2.26
N GLY A 274 -25.90 -3.67 -2.07
CA GLY A 274 -25.32 -2.94 -0.97
C GLY A 274 -24.90 -1.52 -1.40
N ARG A 275 -25.41 -0.51 -0.69
CA ARG A 275 -24.91 0.86 -0.72
C ARG A 275 -24.54 1.26 0.69
N SER A 276 -23.45 1.98 0.84
CA SER A 276 -22.98 2.44 2.13
C SER A 276 -22.22 3.76 1.96
N GLN A 277 -22.41 4.68 2.89
CA GLN A 277 -21.80 6.00 2.87
C GLN A 277 -21.07 6.27 4.16
N GLY A 278 -19.96 6.99 4.07
CA GLY A 278 -19.18 7.41 5.21
C GLY A 278 -18.69 8.85 5.05
N TYR A 279 -18.71 9.59 6.14
CA TYR A 279 -18.26 10.97 6.20
C TYR A 279 -17.30 11.16 7.36
N GLN A 280 -16.33 12.02 7.17
CA GLN A 280 -15.41 12.41 8.20
C GLN A 280 -15.03 13.88 8.05
N CYS A 281 -15.01 14.59 9.17
CA CYS A 281 -14.44 15.93 9.27
C CYS A 281 -13.36 15.94 10.33
N THR A 282 -12.15 16.31 9.95
CA THR A 282 -10.99 16.38 10.84
C THR A 282 -10.46 17.81 10.88
N GLN A 283 -10.33 18.35 12.10
CA GLN A 283 -9.70 19.64 12.35
C GLN A 283 -8.41 19.42 13.13
N LEU A 284 -7.28 19.82 12.55
CA LEU A 284 -5.98 19.89 13.21
C LEU A 284 -5.63 21.35 13.51
N CYS A 285 -5.26 21.61 14.74
CA CYS A 285 -4.65 22.85 15.19
C CYS A 285 -3.27 22.53 15.80
N SER A 286 -2.22 23.20 15.33
CA SER A 286 -0.87 23.00 15.84
C SER A 286 -0.19 24.33 16.02
N TYR A 287 0.56 24.47 17.12
CA TYR A 287 1.35 25.65 17.44
C TYR A 287 2.79 25.27 17.73
N ALA A 288 3.73 25.95 17.09
CA ALA A 288 5.17 25.81 17.34
C ALA A 288 5.65 26.98 18.20
N PHE A 289 6.13 26.69 19.41
CA PHE A 289 6.66 27.72 20.31
C PHE A 289 8.01 28.28 19.83
N PRO A 290 8.47 29.43 20.34
CA PRO A 290 9.80 29.98 20.01
C PRO A 290 10.97 29.07 20.51
N PHE A 291 10.71 28.18 21.43
CA PHE A 291 11.64 27.19 21.97
C PHE A 291 11.23 25.79 21.42
N PRO A 292 12.07 24.73 21.56
CA PRO A 292 11.84 23.44 20.95
C PRO A 292 10.64 22.68 21.56
N LEU A 293 9.46 23.28 21.48
CA LEU A 293 8.19 22.69 21.87
C LEU A 293 7.15 22.94 20.79
N SER A 294 6.37 21.93 20.45
CA SER A 294 5.17 22.09 19.63
C SER A 294 4.00 21.31 20.21
N VAL A 295 2.82 21.91 20.14
CA VAL A 295 1.56 21.33 20.57
C VAL A 295 0.68 21.12 19.35
N SER A 296 0.06 19.95 19.23
CA SER A 296 -0.90 19.64 18.18
C SER A 296 -2.15 19.02 18.79
N LEU A 297 -3.30 19.57 18.46
CA LEU A 297 -4.62 19.07 18.85
C LEU A 297 -5.36 18.69 17.57
N GLN A 298 -5.96 17.52 17.54
CA GLN A 298 -6.75 17.04 16.42
C GLN A 298 -8.09 16.50 16.91
N GLY A 299 -9.18 17.00 16.35
CA GLY A 299 -10.52 16.48 16.53
C GLY A 299 -11.01 15.87 15.21
N THR A 300 -11.59 14.69 15.27
CA THR A 300 -12.16 13.98 14.11
C THR A 300 -13.57 13.54 14.48
N TRP A 301 -14.56 14.05 13.76
CA TRP A 301 -15.93 13.57 13.77
C TRP A 301 -16.14 12.68 12.57
N PHE A 302 -16.85 11.55 12.77
CA PHE A 302 -17.13 10.60 11.69
C PHE A 302 -18.51 9.97 11.85
N HIS A 303 -19.08 9.60 10.71
CA HIS A 303 -20.30 8.80 10.61
C HIS A 303 -20.21 7.90 9.38
N THR A 304 -20.48 6.62 9.53
CA THR A 304 -20.54 5.65 8.42
C THR A 304 -21.71 4.71 8.64
N ASP A 305 -22.36 4.31 7.55
CA ASP A 305 -23.50 3.37 7.61
C ASP A 305 -23.04 1.98 8.09
N ASP A 306 -21.86 1.55 7.61
CA ASP A 306 -21.28 0.26 7.96
C ASP A 306 -19.74 0.26 7.81
N TYR A 307 -19.13 -0.94 7.95
CA TYR A 307 -17.68 -1.13 7.83
C TYR A 307 -17.16 -0.97 6.39
N ASP A 308 -17.99 -1.18 5.35
CA ASP A 308 -17.56 -1.07 3.95
C ASP A 308 -17.33 0.39 3.55
N SER A 309 -18.03 1.34 4.16
CA SER A 309 -17.83 2.79 3.98
C SER A 309 -16.90 3.45 5.00
N ARG A 310 -16.14 2.66 5.79
CA ARG A 310 -15.21 3.19 6.79
C ARG A 310 -14.27 4.25 6.23
N VAL A 311 -13.97 5.23 7.04
CA VAL A 311 -13.09 6.36 6.74
C VAL A 311 -11.77 6.27 7.51
N TYR A 312 -10.76 6.97 7.07
CA TYR A 312 -9.41 6.89 7.65
C TYR A 312 -8.88 8.28 7.95
N ALA A 313 -8.52 8.54 9.20
CA ALA A 313 -7.84 9.76 9.60
C ALA A 313 -6.32 9.54 9.72
N SER A 314 -5.57 10.49 9.18
CA SER A 314 -4.14 10.55 9.44
C SER A 314 -3.91 11.32 10.74
N GLU A 315 -3.48 10.63 11.78
CA GLU A 315 -3.11 11.23 13.07
C GLU A 315 -1.59 11.44 13.15
N ARG A 316 -1.19 12.49 13.85
CA ARG A 316 0.22 12.71 14.18
C ARG A 316 0.61 11.77 15.32
N GLY A 317 1.15 10.60 14.99
CA GLY A 317 1.64 9.61 15.94
C GLY A 317 2.95 9.99 16.63
N LEU A 318 3.42 9.12 17.53
CA LEU A 318 4.75 9.17 18.09
C LEU A 318 5.81 8.90 17.02
N LEU A 319 7.06 9.23 17.32
CA LEU A 319 8.17 8.94 16.42
C LEU A 319 8.24 7.42 16.16
N TYR A 320 8.41 7.04 14.89
CA TYR A 320 8.42 5.64 14.40
C TYR A 320 7.09 4.88 14.48
N THR A 321 5.98 5.52 14.85
CA THR A 321 4.66 4.89 14.76
C THR A 321 3.95 5.31 13.46
N PHE A 322 3.62 4.32 12.63
CA PHE A 322 2.89 4.51 11.37
C PHE A 322 1.52 3.88 11.50
N HIS A 323 0.60 4.59 12.11
CA HIS A 323 -0.77 4.12 12.29
C HIS A 323 -1.76 5.10 11.64
N THR A 324 -2.63 4.55 10.81
CA THR A 324 -3.77 5.29 10.25
C THR A 324 -5.04 4.63 10.75
N PRO A 325 -5.67 5.15 11.81
CA PRO A 325 -6.88 4.56 12.36
C PRO A 325 -8.01 4.58 11.34
N SER A 326 -8.76 3.47 11.30
CA SER A 326 -10.01 3.36 10.55
C SER A 326 -11.18 3.58 11.50
N PHE A 327 -12.18 4.34 11.04
CA PHE A 327 -13.39 4.64 11.80
C PHE A 327 -14.61 4.11 11.08
N TYR A 328 -15.52 3.50 11.82
CA TYR A 328 -16.82 3.06 11.34
C TYR A 328 -17.88 3.24 12.45
N GLY A 329 -19.16 3.32 12.07
CA GLY A 329 -20.25 3.74 12.94
C GLY A 329 -20.28 5.26 13.11
N ARG A 330 -20.63 5.75 14.29
CA ARG A 330 -20.70 7.17 14.61
C ARG A 330 -19.84 7.48 15.82
N GLY A 331 -19.05 8.55 15.74
CA GLY A 331 -18.21 8.91 16.86
C GLY A 331 -17.43 10.20 16.67
N PHE A 332 -16.74 10.57 17.74
CA PHE A 332 -15.80 11.67 17.80
C PHE A 332 -14.51 11.19 18.46
N ARG A 333 -13.39 11.57 17.89
CA ARG A 333 -12.06 11.23 18.41
C ARG A 333 -11.22 12.49 18.57
N CYS A 334 -10.63 12.66 19.74
CA CYS A 334 -9.60 13.66 20.00
C CYS A 334 -8.24 13.00 20.15
N SER A 335 -7.20 13.69 19.66
CA SER A 335 -5.81 13.37 19.95
C SER A 335 -5.02 14.65 20.24
N ALA A 336 -4.12 14.58 21.21
CA ALA A 336 -3.20 15.63 21.56
C ALA A 336 -1.77 15.10 21.46
N ARG A 337 -0.84 15.93 20.98
CA ARG A 337 0.57 15.60 20.90
C ARG A 337 1.41 16.78 21.36
N LEU A 338 2.33 16.51 22.27
CA LEU A 338 3.44 17.36 22.67
C LEU A 338 4.73 16.85 22.04
N ARG A 339 5.55 17.71 21.54
CA ARG A 339 6.86 17.36 20.97
C ARG A 339 7.86 18.44 21.31
#